data_95e81c3c1c5e10a5858257bff3dac884
#
_entry.id   95e81c3c1c5e10a5858257bff3dac884
#
_cell.length_a   1.000
_cell.length_b   1.000
_cell.length_c   1.000
_cell.angle_alpha   90.00
_cell.angle_beta   90.00
_cell.angle_gamma   90.00
#
_symmetry.space_group_name_H-M   'P 1'
#
loop_
_entity.id
_entity.type
_entity.pdbx_description
1 polymer ?
#
loop_
_entity_poly.entity_id
_entity_poly.type
_entity_poly.pdbx_seq_one_letter_code
_entity_poly.pdbx_strand_id
1 'polypeptide(L)'
;MHVSFSISTNIAFALRNLTTDAVDIHEKDGTIISSTTLNDITLTWETTIYPTDSNYFGTAPDVDNNCQIEILIFDIDNAGGIGGYFDPNVASQRETLFIDSSDLSWRNTILSHEFEHLLHNARDPFEYLWIDEGAADMAAYLCFGVTDTLAVHASEWSQNTEMGVRWWNQRIADYGGGFMFLMYLTDKLGGANAISRLVADASTGGSGIENLARNPEPGSTMIGTTMSDIFANFTAAVTLDSYQGAFGFDNIDMSGACVSGLICRAQLSGYNDQWHNTWTSPTHELEGWGMRSYNFASGSGAPLN
;
A
#
# COMPACT_ATOMS: atom_id res chain seq x y z
N MET A 1 2.27 -28.37 22.29
CA MET A 1 3.66 -28.19 22.72
C MET A 1 4.48 -28.14 21.43
N HIS A 2 4.70 -26.94 20.92
CA HIS A 2 5.49 -26.78 19.71
C HIS A 2 6.94 -26.63 20.05
N VAL A 3 7.79 -27.38 19.38
CA VAL A 3 9.23 -27.25 19.44
C VAL A 3 9.65 -26.60 18.14
N SER A 4 10.02 -25.35 18.23
CA SER A 4 10.66 -24.66 17.12
C SER A 4 12.10 -25.10 17.01
N PHE A 5 12.56 -25.48 15.84
CA PHE A 5 13.94 -25.86 15.59
C PHE A 5 14.71 -24.72 14.97
N SER A 6 15.66 -24.19 15.71
CA SER A 6 16.62 -23.23 15.17
C SER A 6 17.72 -23.93 14.41
N ILE A 7 18.02 -23.47 13.20
CA ILE A 7 19.18 -23.91 12.41
C ILE A 7 20.38 -22.97 12.61
N SER A 8 20.26 -21.92 13.40
CA SER A 8 21.31 -20.94 13.67
C SER A 8 21.59 -20.80 15.16
N THR A 9 22.85 -20.72 15.51
CA THR A 9 23.34 -20.69 16.92
C THR A 9 23.10 -19.34 17.61
N ASN A 10 22.46 -18.38 17.00
CA ASN A 10 22.31 -17.01 17.50
C ASN A 10 20.85 -16.52 17.51
N ILE A 11 19.88 -17.41 17.65
CA ILE A 11 18.47 -17.03 17.76
C ILE A 11 18.03 -17.19 19.21
N ALA A 12 17.59 -16.11 19.84
CA ALA A 12 16.90 -16.16 21.11
C ALA A 12 15.39 -16.29 20.85
N PHE A 13 14.73 -17.22 21.52
CA PHE A 13 13.31 -17.50 21.34
C PHE A 13 12.49 -16.91 22.48
N ALA A 14 11.47 -16.16 22.16
CA ALA A 14 10.35 -15.88 23.06
C ALA A 14 9.13 -16.67 22.57
N LEU A 15 8.92 -17.85 23.10
CA LEU A 15 7.76 -18.69 22.79
C LEU A 15 6.56 -18.23 23.60
N ARG A 16 5.50 -17.80 22.94
CA ARG A 16 4.20 -17.61 23.58
C ARG A 16 3.15 -18.47 22.88
N ASN A 17 2.58 -19.38 23.65
CA ASN A 17 1.42 -20.16 23.24
C ASN A 17 0.17 -19.32 23.36
N LEU A 18 -0.41 -18.93 22.25
CA LEU A 18 -1.76 -18.42 22.16
C LEU A 18 -2.63 -19.47 21.50
N THR A 19 -3.84 -19.64 21.98
CA THR A 19 -4.63 -20.86 21.81
C THR A 19 -5.51 -20.89 20.57
N THR A 20 -5.34 -19.96 19.63
CA THR A 20 -6.05 -19.94 18.34
C THR A 20 -5.23 -19.15 17.33
N ASP A 21 -5.02 -19.67 16.14
CA ASP A 21 -4.29 -19.07 15.02
C ASP A 21 -2.94 -18.45 15.41
N ALA A 22 -2.13 -19.27 16.08
CA ALA A 22 -0.98 -18.81 16.83
C ALA A 22 0.10 -18.22 15.92
N VAL A 23 0.45 -16.98 16.19
CA VAL A 23 1.66 -16.36 15.68
C VAL A 23 2.84 -16.77 16.56
N ASP A 24 3.92 -17.25 15.94
CA ASP A 24 5.20 -17.47 16.61
C ASP A 24 6.12 -16.27 16.33
N ILE A 25 6.58 -15.59 17.39
CA ILE A 25 7.47 -14.44 17.29
C ILE A 25 8.86 -14.85 17.77
N HIS A 26 9.84 -14.61 16.93
CA HIS A 26 11.24 -14.94 17.19
C HIS A 26 12.11 -13.69 17.20
N GLU A 27 12.99 -13.59 18.18
CA GLU A 27 14.03 -12.58 18.29
C GLU A 27 15.37 -13.15 17.81
N LYS A 28 16.08 -12.42 16.98
CA LYS A 28 17.40 -12.80 16.47
C LYS A 28 18.47 -11.82 16.96
N ASP A 29 19.72 -12.26 16.96
CA ASP A 29 20.93 -11.44 17.20
C ASP A 29 21.03 -10.81 18.59
N GLY A 30 20.33 -11.40 19.58
CA GLY A 30 20.38 -10.92 20.97
C GLY A 30 19.58 -9.63 21.20
N THR A 31 18.79 -9.19 20.24
CA THR A 31 17.82 -8.13 20.44
C THR A 31 16.84 -8.53 21.54
N ILE A 32 16.65 -7.67 22.52
CA ILE A 32 15.70 -7.91 23.62
C ILE A 32 14.45 -7.08 23.35
N ILE A 33 13.39 -7.75 22.91
CA ILE A 33 12.08 -7.12 22.74
C ILE A 33 11.32 -7.25 24.07
N SER A 34 10.76 -6.15 24.53
CA SER A 34 10.01 -6.16 25.79
C SER A 34 8.78 -7.06 25.70
N SER A 35 8.45 -7.73 26.80
CA SER A 35 7.22 -8.52 26.85
C SER A 35 5.94 -7.69 26.58
N THR A 36 5.97 -6.40 26.86
CA THR A 36 4.88 -5.49 26.54
C THR A 36 4.76 -5.32 25.03
N THR A 37 5.87 -5.10 24.31
CA THR A 37 5.89 -4.98 22.86
C THR A 37 5.43 -6.28 22.18
N LEU A 38 5.92 -7.42 22.63
CA LEU A 38 5.50 -8.74 22.11
C LEU A 38 4.01 -9.00 22.33
N ASN A 39 3.48 -8.65 23.51
CA ASN A 39 2.04 -8.74 23.76
C ASN A 39 1.22 -7.83 22.85
N ASP A 40 1.70 -6.62 22.60
CA ASP A 40 1.02 -5.65 21.74
C ASP A 40 1.01 -6.14 20.27
N ILE A 41 2.15 -6.63 19.78
CA ILE A 41 2.23 -7.26 18.44
C ILE A 41 1.20 -8.38 18.34
N THR A 42 1.24 -9.33 19.28
CA THR A 42 0.32 -10.46 19.29
C THR A 42 -1.15 -10.03 19.32
N LEU A 43 -1.49 -9.11 20.23
CA LEU A 43 -2.86 -8.64 20.34
C LEU A 43 -3.33 -7.94 19.05
N THR A 44 -2.50 -7.08 18.47
CA THR A 44 -2.82 -6.37 17.23
C THR A 44 -2.94 -7.33 16.05
N TRP A 45 -2.08 -8.32 15.99
CA TRP A 45 -2.14 -9.39 14.99
C TRP A 45 -3.48 -10.12 15.04
N GLU A 46 -3.82 -10.68 16.20
CA GLU A 46 -5.02 -11.51 16.39
C GLU A 46 -6.33 -10.73 16.24
N THR A 47 -6.34 -9.46 16.65
CA THR A 47 -7.59 -8.68 16.70
C THR A 47 -7.81 -7.77 15.52
N THR A 48 -6.76 -7.44 14.75
CA THR A 48 -6.83 -6.45 13.69
C THR A 48 -6.21 -6.97 12.39
N ILE A 49 -4.90 -7.31 12.38
CA ILE A 49 -4.19 -7.61 11.13
C ILE A 49 -4.74 -8.88 10.49
N TYR A 50 -4.60 -10.01 11.18
CA TYR A 50 -4.99 -11.30 10.63
C TYR A 50 -6.46 -11.34 10.17
N PRO A 51 -7.45 -10.93 10.97
CA PRO A 51 -8.84 -10.96 10.54
C PRO A 51 -9.16 -9.99 9.41
N THR A 52 -8.56 -8.79 9.39
CA THR A 52 -8.81 -7.80 8.34
C THR A 52 -8.20 -8.25 7.02
N ASP A 53 -6.91 -8.57 7.02
CA ASP A 53 -6.19 -8.91 5.80
C ASP A 53 -6.70 -10.24 5.23
N SER A 54 -6.95 -11.24 6.07
CA SER A 54 -7.55 -12.50 5.63
C SER A 54 -8.95 -12.31 5.03
N ASN A 55 -9.73 -11.35 5.51
CA ASN A 55 -11.05 -11.05 4.96
C ASN A 55 -10.99 -10.45 3.55
N TYR A 56 -10.01 -9.59 3.27
CA TYR A 56 -9.92 -8.89 2.00
C TYR A 56 -8.96 -9.56 1.00
N PHE A 57 -7.83 -10.08 1.47
CA PHE A 57 -6.78 -10.63 0.61
C PHE A 57 -6.78 -12.16 0.58
N GLY A 58 -7.54 -12.81 1.44
CA GLY A 58 -7.78 -14.26 1.46
C GLY A 58 -7.09 -15.00 2.58
N THR A 59 -7.37 -16.29 2.62
CA THR A 59 -6.84 -17.16 3.68
C THR A 59 -5.35 -17.40 3.44
N ALA A 60 -4.55 -17.28 4.48
CA ALA A 60 -3.16 -17.65 4.44
C ALA A 60 -3.00 -19.14 4.07
N PRO A 61 -1.99 -19.50 3.29
CA PRO A 61 -1.64 -20.89 3.08
C PRO A 61 -1.20 -21.53 4.41
N ASP A 62 -1.18 -22.85 4.46
CA ASP A 62 -0.64 -23.64 5.59
C ASP A 62 0.24 -24.73 4.97
N VAL A 63 1.44 -24.32 4.50
CA VAL A 63 2.31 -25.17 3.69
C VAL A 63 3.04 -26.21 4.54
N ASP A 64 3.27 -25.94 5.81
CA ASP A 64 3.95 -26.84 6.75
C ASP A 64 2.98 -27.57 7.71
N ASN A 65 1.66 -27.32 7.57
CA ASN A 65 0.57 -27.92 8.34
C ASN A 65 0.67 -27.68 9.86
N ASN A 66 1.12 -26.49 10.25
CA ASN A 66 1.18 -26.07 11.65
C ASN A 66 0.10 -25.04 12.05
N CYS A 67 -0.63 -24.49 11.07
CA CYS A 67 -1.66 -23.45 11.24
C CYS A 67 -1.11 -22.19 11.90
N GLN A 68 0.14 -21.81 11.64
CA GLN A 68 0.79 -20.68 12.26
C GLN A 68 1.52 -19.81 11.25
N ILE A 69 1.49 -18.51 11.46
CA ILE A 69 2.35 -17.55 10.75
C ILE A 69 3.53 -17.24 11.65
N GLU A 70 4.74 -17.39 11.16
CA GLU A 70 5.94 -17.01 11.89
C GLU A 70 6.27 -15.54 11.66
N ILE A 71 6.58 -14.81 12.72
CA ILE A 71 7.11 -13.44 12.65
C ILE A 71 8.53 -13.47 13.21
N LEU A 72 9.52 -13.24 12.35
CA LEU A 72 10.91 -13.13 12.71
C LEU A 72 11.30 -11.67 12.87
N ILE A 73 11.76 -11.30 14.08
CA ILE A 73 12.16 -9.93 14.39
C ILE A 73 13.67 -9.90 14.65
N PHE A 74 14.40 -9.14 13.85
CA PHE A 74 15.85 -8.99 13.97
C PHE A 74 16.30 -7.72 13.22
N ASP A 75 17.52 -7.27 13.47
CA ASP A 75 18.14 -6.19 12.70
C ASP A 75 18.46 -6.69 11.28
N ILE A 76 17.69 -6.21 10.31
CA ILE A 76 17.74 -6.70 8.92
C ILE A 76 18.97 -6.17 8.19
N ASP A 77 19.23 -4.88 8.26
CA ASP A 77 20.22 -4.21 7.42
C ASP A 77 21.29 -3.41 8.21
N ASN A 78 21.25 -3.44 9.52
CA ASN A 78 22.09 -2.65 10.45
C ASN A 78 22.00 -1.12 10.20
N ALA A 79 20.98 -0.65 9.52
CA ALA A 79 20.82 0.74 9.10
C ALA A 79 19.41 1.30 9.30
N GLY A 80 18.41 0.43 9.52
CA GLY A 80 17.02 0.80 9.67
C GLY A 80 16.39 1.34 8.37
N GLY A 81 16.92 0.93 7.21
CA GLY A 81 16.40 1.32 5.91
C GLY A 81 15.30 0.39 5.39
N ILE A 82 15.22 -0.82 5.94
CA ILE A 82 14.23 -1.85 5.59
C ILE A 82 13.41 -2.16 6.83
N GLY A 83 12.12 -1.85 6.81
CA GLY A 83 11.23 -2.07 7.96
C GLY A 83 10.77 -3.52 8.11
N GLY A 84 10.65 -4.23 7.00
CA GLY A 84 10.29 -5.65 6.92
C GLY A 84 10.44 -6.17 5.51
N TYR A 85 10.22 -7.45 5.32
CA TYR A 85 10.10 -8.05 3.99
C TYR A 85 9.38 -9.39 4.04
N PHE A 86 8.77 -9.75 2.93
CA PHE A 86 8.28 -11.08 2.61
C PHE A 86 9.24 -11.78 1.64
N ASP A 87 9.50 -13.09 1.84
CA ASP A 87 10.31 -13.89 0.91
C ASP A 87 9.49 -15.10 0.42
N PRO A 88 9.08 -15.13 -0.87
CA PRO A 88 8.28 -16.22 -1.41
C PRO A 88 9.01 -17.56 -1.40
N ASN A 89 10.35 -17.58 -1.38
CA ASN A 89 11.11 -18.84 -1.29
C ASN A 89 11.01 -19.45 0.11
N VAL A 90 11.02 -18.62 1.15
CA VAL A 90 10.79 -19.06 2.53
C VAL A 90 9.33 -19.44 2.68
N ALA A 91 8.41 -18.63 2.24
CA ALA A 91 6.97 -18.87 2.33
C ALA A 91 6.51 -20.14 1.60
N SER A 92 7.25 -20.62 0.61
CA SER A 92 7.01 -21.92 -0.03
C SER A 92 7.29 -23.14 0.88
N GLN A 93 7.90 -22.91 2.03
CA GLN A 93 8.25 -23.95 3.01
C GLN A 93 7.60 -23.70 4.36
N ARG A 94 7.36 -22.43 4.69
CA ARG A 94 6.81 -21.97 5.97
C ARG A 94 6.35 -20.53 5.86
N GLU A 95 5.18 -20.23 6.37
CA GLU A 95 4.59 -18.90 6.37
C GLU A 95 5.34 -17.97 7.32
N THR A 96 6.30 -17.21 6.79
CA THR A 96 7.21 -16.37 7.58
C THR A 96 7.20 -14.93 7.11
N LEU A 97 7.06 -14.01 8.05
CA LEU A 97 7.20 -12.57 7.87
C LEU A 97 8.45 -12.09 8.60
N PHE A 98 9.16 -11.13 8.02
CA PHE A 98 10.40 -10.60 8.56
C PHE A 98 10.23 -9.13 8.91
N ILE A 99 10.56 -8.75 10.15
CA ILE A 99 10.39 -7.39 10.68
C ILE A 99 11.72 -6.90 11.25
N ASP A 100 12.07 -5.66 10.92
CA ASP A 100 13.26 -5.03 11.47
C ASP A 100 13.08 -4.66 12.93
N SER A 101 14.09 -4.94 13.74
CA SER A 101 14.09 -4.67 15.18
C SER A 101 14.62 -3.28 15.54
N SER A 102 15.24 -2.57 14.60
CA SER A 102 15.88 -1.27 14.88
C SER A 102 14.85 -0.18 15.22
N ASP A 103 13.68 -0.21 14.59
CA ASP A 103 12.55 0.66 14.91
C ASP A 103 11.20 -0.07 14.84
N LEU A 104 10.71 -0.50 15.97
CA LEU A 104 9.41 -1.16 16.10
C LEU A 104 8.22 -0.20 16.22
N SER A 105 8.42 1.10 16.07
CA SER A 105 7.31 2.08 16.13
C SER A 105 6.31 1.89 15.00
N TRP A 106 6.76 1.44 13.84
CA TRP A 106 5.95 1.23 12.63
C TRP A 106 5.54 -0.22 12.39
N ARG A 107 5.88 -1.12 13.30
CA ARG A 107 5.70 -2.56 13.19
C ARG A 107 4.32 -3.02 12.74
N ASN A 108 3.25 -2.37 13.23
CA ASN A 108 1.89 -2.79 12.92
C ASN A 108 1.54 -2.54 11.45
N THR A 109 1.94 -1.38 10.91
CA THR A 109 1.80 -1.04 9.49
C THR A 109 2.60 -2.04 8.64
N ILE A 110 3.85 -2.29 9.02
CA ILE A 110 4.74 -3.19 8.29
C ILE A 110 4.20 -4.62 8.35
N LEU A 111 3.75 -5.11 9.49
CA LEU A 111 3.19 -6.47 9.62
C LEU A 111 1.99 -6.71 8.72
N SER A 112 1.07 -5.74 8.61
CA SER A 112 -0.06 -5.85 7.69
C SER A 112 0.41 -5.81 6.23
N HIS A 113 1.37 -4.96 5.91
CA HIS A 113 1.98 -4.86 4.59
C HIS A 113 2.63 -6.20 4.17
N GLU A 114 3.51 -6.75 5.01
CA GLU A 114 4.19 -8.01 4.70
C GLU A 114 3.25 -9.23 4.70
N PHE A 115 2.20 -9.17 5.52
CA PHE A 115 1.19 -10.23 5.52
C PHE A 115 0.35 -10.20 4.24
N GLU A 116 0.04 -9.04 3.70
CA GLU A 116 -0.64 -8.93 2.41
C GLU A 116 0.18 -9.62 1.30
N HIS A 117 1.48 -9.38 1.22
CA HIS A 117 2.35 -10.04 0.24
C HIS A 117 2.28 -11.57 0.34
N LEU A 118 2.21 -12.14 1.56
CA LEU A 118 2.04 -13.58 1.75
C LEU A 118 0.71 -14.06 1.19
N LEU A 119 -0.38 -13.32 1.44
CA LEU A 119 -1.72 -13.64 0.96
C LEU A 119 -1.83 -13.46 -0.56
N HIS A 120 -1.28 -12.38 -1.11
CA HIS A 120 -1.27 -12.07 -2.53
C HIS A 120 -0.48 -13.11 -3.31
N ASN A 121 0.74 -13.42 -2.87
CA ASN A 121 1.59 -14.43 -3.50
C ASN A 121 0.93 -15.82 -3.55
N ALA A 122 0.11 -16.16 -2.56
CA ALA A 122 -0.63 -17.42 -2.57
C ALA A 122 -1.76 -17.46 -3.63
N ARG A 123 -2.19 -16.30 -4.14
CA ARG A 123 -3.26 -16.17 -5.13
C ARG A 123 -2.77 -15.82 -6.52
N ASP A 124 -1.93 -14.81 -6.61
CA ASP A 124 -1.31 -14.33 -7.85
C ASP A 124 0.18 -14.00 -7.65
N PRO A 125 1.06 -15.02 -7.70
CA PRO A 125 2.50 -14.86 -7.49
C PRO A 125 3.22 -14.13 -8.63
N PHE A 126 2.50 -13.71 -9.68
CA PHE A 126 3.08 -13.08 -10.87
C PHE A 126 2.60 -11.64 -11.07
N GLU A 127 1.92 -11.06 -10.08
CA GLU A 127 1.48 -9.67 -10.18
C GLU A 127 2.68 -8.71 -10.30
N TYR A 128 2.46 -7.56 -10.95
CA TYR A 128 3.48 -6.52 -11.04
C TYR A 128 3.66 -5.81 -9.70
N LEU A 129 4.92 -5.57 -9.32
CA LEU A 129 5.30 -4.99 -8.03
C LEU A 129 4.57 -3.68 -7.67
N TRP A 130 4.23 -2.84 -8.63
CA TRP A 130 3.51 -1.60 -8.35
C TRP A 130 2.05 -1.82 -7.88
N ILE A 131 1.43 -2.96 -8.23
CA ILE A 131 0.13 -3.37 -7.70
C ILE A 131 0.32 -4.11 -6.38
N ASP A 132 1.24 -5.04 -6.33
CA ASP A 132 1.57 -5.85 -5.16
C ASP A 132 1.88 -4.95 -3.96
N GLU A 133 2.82 -4.03 -4.09
CA GLU A 133 3.18 -3.05 -3.06
C GLU A 133 2.05 -2.05 -2.73
N GLY A 134 1.31 -1.64 -3.77
CA GLY A 134 0.13 -0.79 -3.55
C GLY A 134 -0.98 -1.51 -2.78
N ALA A 135 -1.16 -2.82 -3.00
CA ALA A 135 -2.12 -3.65 -2.27
C ALA A 135 -1.67 -3.88 -0.82
N ALA A 136 -0.37 -4.05 -0.60
CA ALA A 136 0.22 -4.16 0.74
C ALA A 136 0.02 -2.86 1.56
N ASP A 137 0.24 -1.69 0.97
CA ASP A 137 -0.10 -0.41 1.60
C ASP A 137 -1.61 -0.26 1.83
N MET A 138 -2.45 -0.77 0.92
CA MET A 138 -3.91 -0.80 1.12
C MET A 138 -4.32 -1.71 2.28
N ALA A 139 -3.65 -2.83 2.52
CA ALA A 139 -3.88 -3.69 3.69
C ALA A 139 -3.63 -2.92 4.98
N ALA A 140 -2.48 -2.24 5.08
CA ALA A 140 -2.17 -1.38 6.21
C ALA A 140 -3.23 -0.28 6.41
N TYR A 141 -3.72 0.33 5.33
CA TYR A 141 -4.81 1.30 5.38
C TYR A 141 -6.13 0.70 5.88
N LEU A 142 -6.48 -0.49 5.45
CA LEU A 142 -7.71 -1.17 5.88
C LEU A 142 -7.66 -1.57 7.36
N CYS A 143 -6.48 -1.89 7.88
CA CYS A 143 -6.25 -2.20 9.29
C CYS A 143 -6.26 -0.96 10.19
N PHE A 144 -5.61 0.12 9.77
CA PHE A 144 -5.22 1.21 10.68
C PHE A 144 -5.63 2.61 10.20
N GLY A 145 -6.23 2.73 9.03
CA GLY A 145 -6.39 4.03 8.37
C GLY A 145 -5.06 4.61 7.90
N VAL A 146 -4.97 5.94 7.86
CA VAL A 146 -3.74 6.62 7.47
C VAL A 146 -2.72 6.54 8.61
N THR A 147 -1.65 5.79 8.40
CA THR A 147 -0.49 5.72 9.28
C THR A 147 0.60 6.71 8.85
N ASP A 148 1.59 6.94 9.72
CA ASP A 148 2.73 7.80 9.38
C ASP A 148 3.51 7.27 8.17
N THR A 149 3.64 5.96 8.02
CA THR A 149 4.28 5.32 6.85
C THR A 149 3.52 5.64 5.57
N LEU A 150 2.21 5.40 5.55
CA LEU A 150 1.37 5.67 4.38
C LEU A 150 1.35 7.17 4.04
N ALA A 151 1.36 8.03 5.05
CA ALA A 151 1.47 9.47 4.86
C ALA A 151 2.80 9.87 4.20
N VAL A 152 3.92 9.26 4.61
CA VAL A 152 5.22 9.47 3.99
C VAL A 152 5.22 8.98 2.53
N HIS A 153 4.73 7.77 2.27
CA HIS A 153 4.63 7.22 0.91
C HIS A 153 3.84 8.15 -0.02
N ALA A 154 2.63 8.53 0.38
CA ALA A 154 1.78 9.42 -0.40
C ALA A 154 2.39 10.82 -0.59
N SER A 155 3.03 11.38 0.45
CA SER A 155 3.70 12.68 0.39
C SER A 155 4.89 12.68 -0.57
N GLU A 156 5.72 11.65 -0.53
CA GLU A 156 6.84 11.50 -1.46
C GLU A 156 6.38 11.37 -2.91
N TRP A 157 5.34 10.58 -3.15
CA TRP A 157 4.75 10.51 -4.48
C TRP A 157 4.20 11.85 -4.95
N SER A 158 3.49 12.59 -4.10
CA SER A 158 2.87 13.86 -4.47
C SER A 158 3.89 14.90 -4.97
N GLN A 159 5.11 14.84 -4.46
CA GLN A 159 6.22 15.70 -4.89
C GLN A 159 6.94 15.17 -6.14
N ASN A 160 6.60 13.97 -6.58
CA ASN A 160 7.24 13.27 -7.69
C ASN A 160 6.21 12.67 -8.66
N THR A 161 5.06 13.29 -8.87
CA THR A 161 3.97 12.75 -9.70
C THR A 161 4.33 12.56 -11.17
N GLU A 162 5.44 13.11 -11.63
CA GLU A 162 5.99 12.86 -12.97
C GLU A 162 6.55 11.45 -13.14
N MET A 163 6.82 10.77 -12.04
CA MET A 163 7.21 9.36 -12.01
C MET A 163 5.98 8.49 -12.28
N GLY A 164 6.13 7.50 -13.16
CA GLY A 164 5.03 6.65 -13.56
C GLY A 164 4.59 5.72 -12.44
N VAL A 165 3.30 5.70 -12.11
CA VAL A 165 2.73 4.81 -11.09
C VAL A 165 2.95 3.31 -11.38
N ARG A 166 3.19 2.95 -12.64
CA ARG A 166 3.43 1.56 -13.07
C ARG A 166 4.91 1.16 -13.09
N TRP A 167 5.79 2.09 -12.76
CA TRP A 167 7.23 1.86 -12.76
C TRP A 167 7.70 1.62 -11.33
N TRP A 168 8.43 0.55 -11.12
CA TRP A 168 8.92 0.17 -9.81
C TRP A 168 10.44 0.23 -9.76
N ASN A 169 10.98 1.15 -8.96
CA ASN A 169 12.41 1.38 -8.74
C ASN A 169 12.78 1.35 -7.25
N GLN A 170 11.90 0.85 -6.38
CA GLN A 170 12.10 0.79 -4.93
C GLN A 170 12.29 2.17 -4.29
N ARG A 171 11.66 3.21 -4.85
CA ARG A 171 11.63 4.55 -4.26
C ARG A 171 10.42 4.66 -3.35
N ILE A 172 10.52 5.46 -2.31
CA ILE A 172 9.37 5.72 -1.43
C ILE A 172 8.16 6.25 -2.23
N ALA A 173 8.40 7.07 -3.23
CA ALA A 173 7.35 7.58 -4.12
C ALA A 173 6.66 6.49 -4.96
N ASP A 174 7.33 5.37 -5.25
CA ASP A 174 6.72 4.26 -6.00
C ASP A 174 5.62 3.57 -5.15
N TYR A 175 5.87 3.36 -3.85
CA TYR A 175 4.86 2.90 -2.89
C TYR A 175 3.66 3.85 -2.89
N GLY A 176 3.90 5.15 -2.72
CA GLY A 176 2.86 6.15 -2.68
C GLY A 176 2.04 6.23 -3.96
N GLY A 177 2.66 6.06 -5.13
CA GLY A 177 1.98 6.02 -6.42
C GLY A 177 1.02 4.83 -6.53
N GLY A 178 1.50 3.63 -6.19
CA GLY A 178 0.68 2.42 -6.12
C GLY A 178 -0.48 2.56 -5.14
N PHE A 179 -0.17 2.95 -3.89
CA PHE A 179 -1.16 3.16 -2.85
C PHE A 179 -2.26 4.15 -3.26
N MET A 180 -1.91 5.34 -3.74
CA MET A 180 -2.89 6.37 -4.12
C MET A 180 -3.74 5.94 -5.32
N PHE A 181 -3.16 5.22 -6.26
CA PHE A 181 -3.90 4.70 -7.40
C PHE A 181 -4.88 3.60 -6.97
N LEU A 182 -4.46 2.64 -6.15
CA LEU A 182 -5.35 1.60 -5.63
C LEU A 182 -6.39 2.14 -4.65
N MET A 183 -6.06 3.18 -3.88
CA MET A 183 -7.04 3.92 -3.08
C MET A 183 -8.14 4.52 -3.96
N TYR A 184 -7.79 5.13 -5.10
CA TYR A 184 -8.76 5.65 -6.05
C TYR A 184 -9.66 4.54 -6.62
N LEU A 185 -9.08 3.40 -7.03
CA LEU A 185 -9.87 2.25 -7.50
C LEU A 185 -10.82 1.74 -6.42
N THR A 186 -10.33 1.60 -5.19
CA THR A 186 -11.12 1.19 -4.02
C THR A 186 -12.30 2.13 -3.81
N ASP A 187 -12.02 3.43 -3.80
CA ASP A 187 -13.03 4.47 -3.58
C ASP A 187 -14.12 4.46 -4.68
N LYS A 188 -13.77 4.20 -5.92
CA LYS A 188 -14.69 4.29 -7.05
C LYS A 188 -15.38 2.99 -7.42
N LEU A 189 -14.77 1.83 -7.19
CA LEU A 189 -15.22 0.55 -7.75
C LEU A 189 -15.87 -0.42 -6.73
N GLY A 190 -16.20 0.05 -5.54
CA GLY A 190 -16.97 -0.74 -4.57
C GLY A 190 -16.31 -0.94 -3.20
N GLY A 191 -15.46 -0.01 -2.79
CA GLY A 191 -14.80 -0.03 -1.48
C GLY A 191 -13.76 -1.15 -1.37
N ALA A 192 -13.51 -1.65 -0.17
CA ALA A 192 -12.52 -2.69 0.07
C ALA A 192 -12.75 -3.99 -0.73
N ASN A 193 -13.98 -4.27 -1.18
CA ASN A 193 -14.24 -5.40 -2.07
C ASN A 193 -13.57 -5.24 -3.44
N ALA A 194 -13.34 -4.01 -3.90
CA ALA A 194 -12.65 -3.77 -5.17
C ALA A 194 -11.20 -4.28 -5.10
N ILE A 195 -10.47 -3.96 -4.02
CA ILE A 195 -9.10 -4.44 -3.86
C ILE A 195 -9.05 -5.95 -3.67
N SER A 196 -9.98 -6.52 -2.90
CA SER A 196 -10.11 -7.97 -2.73
C SER A 196 -10.27 -8.71 -4.08
N ARG A 197 -11.05 -8.14 -4.98
CA ARG A 197 -11.27 -8.70 -6.32
C ARG A 197 -10.07 -8.51 -7.24
N LEU A 198 -9.36 -7.40 -7.10
CA LEU A 198 -8.15 -7.16 -7.88
C LEU A 198 -7.07 -8.20 -7.54
N VAL A 199 -6.79 -8.40 -6.26
CA VAL A 199 -5.81 -9.39 -5.77
C VAL A 199 -6.23 -10.83 -6.08
N ALA A 200 -7.53 -11.10 -6.25
CA ALA A 200 -8.03 -12.41 -6.63
C ALA A 200 -8.07 -12.65 -8.16
N ASP A 201 -7.83 -11.62 -8.98
CA ASP A 201 -7.82 -11.73 -10.45
C ASP A 201 -6.44 -12.22 -10.92
N ALA A 202 -6.39 -13.36 -11.60
CA ALA A 202 -5.15 -13.91 -12.14
C ALA A 202 -4.58 -13.13 -13.35
N SER A 203 -5.19 -12.00 -13.73
CA SER A 203 -4.71 -11.15 -14.81
C SER A 203 -3.84 -10.03 -14.26
N THR A 204 -2.59 -10.04 -14.59
CA THR A 204 -1.59 -9.11 -14.04
C THR A 204 -1.72 -7.67 -14.56
N GLY A 205 -1.36 -6.71 -13.72
CA GLY A 205 -1.19 -5.31 -14.05
C GLY A 205 -2.47 -4.62 -14.52
N GLY A 206 -2.34 -3.81 -15.56
CA GLY A 206 -3.47 -3.08 -16.12
C GLY A 206 -4.64 -3.93 -16.58
N SER A 207 -4.40 -5.20 -16.91
CA SER A 207 -5.47 -6.13 -17.34
C SER A 207 -6.41 -6.49 -16.19
N GLY A 208 -5.87 -6.76 -14.99
CA GLY A 208 -6.68 -6.98 -13.79
C GLY A 208 -7.51 -5.76 -13.42
N ILE A 209 -6.91 -4.56 -13.48
CA ILE A 209 -7.60 -3.29 -13.26
C ILE A 209 -8.74 -3.07 -14.27
N GLU A 210 -8.50 -3.35 -15.56
CA GLU A 210 -9.53 -3.24 -16.59
C GLU A 210 -10.66 -4.25 -16.38
N ASN A 211 -10.35 -5.48 -15.94
CA ASN A 211 -11.35 -6.48 -15.58
C ASN A 211 -12.22 -6.01 -14.41
N LEU A 212 -11.59 -5.46 -13.38
CA LEU A 212 -12.28 -4.87 -12.24
C LEU A 212 -13.24 -3.73 -12.68
N ALA A 213 -12.75 -2.82 -13.51
CA ALA A 213 -13.52 -1.66 -13.98
C ALA A 213 -14.65 -2.02 -14.95
N ARG A 214 -14.52 -3.12 -15.69
CA ARG A 214 -15.61 -3.64 -16.56
C ARG A 214 -16.70 -4.36 -15.76
N ASN A 215 -16.41 -4.79 -14.54
CA ASN A 215 -17.32 -5.52 -13.67
C ASN A 215 -17.41 -4.86 -12.28
N PRO A 216 -17.78 -3.57 -12.19
CA PRO A 216 -17.76 -2.86 -10.92
C PRO A 216 -18.86 -3.38 -9.97
N GLU A 217 -18.68 -3.18 -8.67
CA GLU A 217 -19.71 -3.45 -7.68
C GLU A 217 -20.93 -2.54 -7.88
N PRO A 218 -22.13 -2.96 -7.46
CA PRO A 218 -23.30 -2.11 -7.48
C PRO A 218 -23.09 -0.80 -6.71
N GLY A 219 -23.40 0.32 -7.32
CA GLY A 219 -23.21 1.64 -6.73
C GLY A 219 -21.85 2.29 -7.02
N SER A 220 -20.99 1.61 -7.76
CA SER A 220 -19.68 2.14 -8.17
C SER A 220 -19.80 3.36 -9.08
N THR A 221 -18.81 4.21 -9.03
CA THR A 221 -18.64 5.34 -9.95
C THR A 221 -17.89 4.89 -11.20
N MET A 222 -18.46 5.20 -12.38
CA MET A 222 -17.82 4.88 -13.66
C MET A 222 -16.57 5.73 -13.87
N ILE A 223 -15.42 5.08 -13.98
CA ILE A 223 -14.11 5.72 -14.19
C ILE A 223 -13.43 5.31 -15.50
N GLY A 224 -14.21 4.77 -16.46
CA GLY A 224 -13.68 4.17 -17.68
C GLY A 224 -13.45 2.66 -17.53
N THR A 225 -13.12 2.01 -18.65
CA THR A 225 -12.88 0.56 -18.71
C THR A 225 -11.56 0.19 -19.34
N THR A 226 -10.80 1.18 -19.78
CA THR A 226 -9.42 1.03 -20.25
C THR A 226 -8.48 1.68 -19.25
N MET A 227 -7.26 1.16 -19.15
CA MET A 227 -6.25 1.70 -18.26
C MET A 227 -6.00 3.19 -18.53
N SER A 228 -6.07 3.62 -19.81
CA SER A 228 -5.92 5.04 -20.19
C SER A 228 -7.04 5.92 -19.66
N ASP A 229 -8.29 5.47 -19.73
CA ASP A 229 -9.43 6.24 -19.22
C ASP A 229 -9.38 6.30 -17.68
N ILE A 230 -9.09 5.19 -17.04
CA ILE A 230 -8.99 5.07 -15.58
C ILE A 230 -7.90 6.00 -15.06
N PHE A 231 -6.72 5.96 -15.68
CA PHE A 231 -5.60 6.81 -15.27
C PHE A 231 -5.88 8.30 -15.53
N ALA A 232 -6.51 8.65 -16.64
CA ALA A 232 -6.93 10.03 -16.91
C ALA A 232 -7.91 10.55 -15.83
N ASN A 233 -8.87 9.72 -15.42
CA ASN A 233 -9.80 10.07 -14.35
C ASN A 233 -9.10 10.14 -12.96
N PHE A 234 -8.15 9.25 -12.69
CA PHE A 234 -7.30 9.32 -11.49
C PHE A 234 -6.52 10.64 -11.43
N THR A 235 -5.84 11.02 -12.52
CA THR A 235 -5.07 12.27 -12.55
C THR A 235 -5.96 13.50 -12.38
N ALA A 236 -7.16 13.47 -12.93
CA ALA A 236 -8.16 14.51 -12.70
C ALA A 236 -8.65 14.52 -11.24
N ALA A 237 -8.89 13.35 -10.64
CA ALA A 237 -9.30 13.23 -9.24
C ALA A 237 -8.24 13.80 -8.29
N VAL A 238 -6.97 13.43 -8.45
CA VAL A 238 -5.86 13.95 -7.66
C VAL A 238 -5.73 15.47 -7.77
N THR A 239 -5.99 16.02 -8.96
CA THR A 239 -5.82 17.46 -9.23
C THR A 239 -7.03 18.29 -8.79
N LEU A 240 -8.25 17.82 -9.06
CA LEU A 240 -9.47 18.59 -8.89
C LEU A 240 -10.12 18.33 -7.53
N ASP A 241 -10.04 17.08 -7.06
CA ASP A 241 -10.71 16.60 -5.87
C ASP A 241 -12.17 17.08 -5.77
N SER A 242 -12.93 16.74 -6.79
CA SER A 242 -14.35 17.10 -6.85
C SER A 242 -15.11 16.30 -5.79
N TYR A 243 -16.02 16.97 -5.12
CA TYR A 243 -16.82 16.38 -4.03
C TYR A 243 -17.61 15.12 -4.43
N GLN A 244 -17.88 14.91 -5.71
CA GLN A 244 -18.61 13.74 -6.22
C GLN A 244 -18.11 13.32 -7.61
N GLY A 245 -18.28 12.01 -7.87
CA GLY A 245 -18.02 11.43 -9.18
C GLY A 245 -16.58 10.99 -9.40
N ALA A 246 -16.20 10.83 -10.65
CA ALA A 246 -14.91 10.26 -11.04
C ALA A 246 -13.70 11.14 -10.74
N PHE A 247 -13.89 12.44 -10.48
CA PHE A 247 -12.82 13.44 -10.43
C PHE A 247 -12.47 13.90 -9.01
N GLY A 248 -12.64 13.05 -8.03
CA GLY A 248 -12.29 13.29 -6.64
C GLY A 248 -12.21 12.00 -5.86
N PHE A 249 -11.92 12.12 -4.55
CA PHE A 249 -11.92 11.03 -3.59
C PHE A 249 -13.07 11.24 -2.61
N ASP A 250 -13.90 10.21 -2.38
CA ASP A 250 -15.05 10.32 -1.49
C ASP A 250 -14.64 10.14 -0.01
N ASN A 251 -13.52 9.45 0.24
CA ASN A 251 -13.05 9.11 1.58
C ASN A 251 -11.77 9.86 2.00
N ILE A 252 -11.15 10.62 1.09
CA ILE A 252 -9.95 11.40 1.33
C ILE A 252 -10.15 12.79 0.77
N ASP A 253 -10.07 13.82 1.61
CA ASP A 253 -10.13 15.22 1.18
C ASP A 253 -8.73 15.69 0.75
N MET A 254 -8.57 15.95 -0.54
CA MET A 254 -7.35 16.48 -1.16
C MET A 254 -7.40 18.01 -1.32
N SER A 255 -8.54 18.65 -1.06
CA SER A 255 -8.82 20.06 -1.44
C SER A 255 -8.23 21.09 -0.50
N GLY A 256 -7.86 20.71 0.71
CA GLY A 256 -7.54 21.64 1.78
C GLY A 256 -6.14 21.57 2.32
N ALA A 257 -5.99 21.96 3.57
CA ALA A 257 -4.80 21.67 4.36
C ALA A 257 -4.65 20.15 4.42
N CYS A 258 -3.43 19.67 4.25
CA CYS A 258 -3.12 18.24 4.26
C CYS A 258 -3.71 17.57 5.51
N VAL A 259 -4.90 17.00 5.38
CA VAL A 259 -5.59 16.36 6.48
C VAL A 259 -4.96 14.99 6.66
N SER A 260 -4.62 14.65 7.89
CA SER A 260 -4.07 13.35 8.28
C SER A 260 -2.72 13.00 7.65
N GLY A 261 -1.94 13.99 7.19
CA GLY A 261 -0.60 13.74 6.66
C GLY A 261 -0.54 13.14 5.26
N LEU A 262 -1.68 12.81 4.62
CA LEU A 262 -1.68 12.39 3.22
C LEU A 262 -1.26 13.54 2.29
N ILE A 263 -1.77 13.65 1.12
CA ILE A 263 -1.38 14.70 0.19
C ILE A 263 -2.42 15.82 0.14
N CYS A 264 -1.97 16.98 -0.25
CA CYS A 264 -2.85 18.05 -0.69
C CYS A 264 -2.39 18.54 -2.06
N ARG A 265 -3.30 19.18 -2.82
CA ARG A 265 -2.99 19.67 -4.17
C ARG A 265 -1.74 20.54 -4.24
N ALA A 266 -1.48 21.32 -3.22
CA ALA A 266 -0.31 22.18 -3.16
C ALA A 266 1.04 21.43 -3.13
N GLN A 267 1.04 20.13 -2.82
CA GLN A 267 2.23 19.28 -2.84
C GLN A 267 2.49 18.63 -4.20
N LEU A 268 1.49 18.61 -5.09
CA LEU A 268 1.65 17.96 -6.38
C LEU A 268 2.77 18.60 -7.19
N SER A 269 3.64 17.79 -7.77
CA SER A 269 4.70 18.30 -8.63
C SER A 269 4.08 19.00 -9.86
N GLY A 270 4.66 20.13 -10.20
CA GLY A 270 4.14 20.96 -11.28
C GLY A 270 2.87 21.73 -10.97
N TYR A 271 2.29 21.59 -9.75
CA TYR A 271 1.19 22.48 -9.36
C TYR A 271 1.69 23.92 -9.21
N ASN A 272 1.13 24.84 -10.00
CA ASN A 272 1.56 26.23 -10.03
C ASN A 272 0.35 27.17 -10.06
N ASP A 273 0.20 27.97 -8.98
CA ASP A 273 -0.85 28.98 -8.84
C ASP A 273 -0.51 30.32 -9.53
N GLN A 274 0.60 30.42 -10.25
CA GLN A 274 1.01 31.68 -10.87
C GLN A 274 0.15 32.03 -12.09
N TRP A 275 -0.20 33.30 -12.20
CA TRP A 275 -0.97 33.88 -13.29
C TRP A 275 -0.09 34.00 -14.53
N HIS A 276 -0.48 33.38 -15.63
CA HIS A 276 0.20 33.51 -16.90
C HIS A 276 -0.73 34.20 -17.92
N ASN A 277 -0.30 35.34 -18.43
CA ASN A 277 -1.01 36.03 -19.54
C ASN A 277 -0.73 35.35 -20.89
N THR A 278 0.45 34.74 -21.00
CA THR A 278 0.85 33.89 -22.12
C THR A 278 1.57 32.71 -21.59
N TRP A 279 1.21 31.52 -22.01
CA TRP A 279 1.86 30.30 -21.56
C TRP A 279 2.45 29.54 -22.75
N THR A 280 3.70 29.18 -22.63
CA THR A 280 4.35 28.24 -23.53
C THR A 280 4.62 26.97 -22.74
N SER A 281 4.10 25.85 -23.22
CA SER A 281 4.34 24.58 -22.54
C SER A 281 5.83 24.35 -22.35
N PRO A 282 6.33 24.28 -21.12
CA PRO A 282 7.70 23.87 -20.91
C PRO A 282 7.83 22.42 -21.38
N THR A 283 9.01 22.08 -21.91
CA THR A 283 9.32 20.69 -22.21
C THR A 283 9.65 20.00 -20.89
N HIS A 284 8.87 18.99 -20.53
CA HIS A 284 9.12 18.14 -19.37
C HIS A 284 9.23 16.68 -19.81
N GLU A 285 10.12 15.97 -19.18
CA GLU A 285 10.16 14.52 -19.28
C GLU A 285 9.17 13.96 -18.23
N LEU A 286 8.23 13.13 -18.67
CA LEU A 286 7.34 12.37 -17.82
C LEU A 286 7.62 10.89 -18.04
N GLU A 287 7.69 10.12 -16.97
CA GLU A 287 7.65 8.67 -17.10
C GLU A 287 6.26 8.24 -17.63
N GLY A 288 6.21 7.10 -18.32
CA GLY A 288 4.92 6.55 -18.74
C GLY A 288 4.02 6.33 -17.52
N TRP A 289 2.80 6.89 -17.57
CA TRP A 289 1.86 6.91 -16.45
C TRP A 289 2.27 7.83 -15.28
N GLY A 290 3.10 8.83 -15.55
CA GLY A 290 3.33 9.98 -14.69
C GLY A 290 2.35 11.11 -15.01
N MET A 291 2.21 12.07 -14.11
CA MET A 291 1.35 13.23 -14.27
C MET A 291 2.03 14.52 -13.83
N ARG A 292 1.64 15.63 -14.45
CA ARG A 292 1.98 16.98 -14.02
C ARG A 292 0.77 17.88 -14.12
N SER A 293 0.49 18.58 -13.04
CA SER A 293 -0.66 19.51 -12.97
C SER A 293 -0.22 20.94 -13.22
N TYR A 294 -1.02 21.66 -14.01
CA TYR A 294 -0.84 23.09 -14.26
C TYR A 294 -2.14 23.83 -13.93
N ASN A 295 -2.02 24.90 -13.17
CA ASN A 295 -3.15 25.76 -12.87
C ASN A 295 -3.10 27.01 -13.77
N PHE A 296 -4.17 27.24 -14.52
CA PHE A 296 -4.32 28.40 -15.38
C PHE A 296 -5.44 29.26 -14.85
N ALA A 297 -5.14 30.54 -14.65
CA ALA A 297 -6.17 31.50 -14.26
C ALA A 297 -6.15 32.72 -15.19
N SER A 298 -7.33 33.18 -15.58
CA SER A 298 -7.49 34.41 -16.33
C SER A 298 -7.34 35.62 -15.39
N GLY A 299 -6.38 36.49 -15.65
CA GLY A 299 -6.17 37.71 -14.88
C GLY A 299 -7.35 38.72 -14.98
N SER A 300 -8.27 38.50 -15.91
CA SER A 300 -9.47 39.34 -16.11
C SER A 300 -10.76 38.72 -15.57
N GLY A 301 -10.70 37.48 -15.04
CA GLY A 301 -11.88 36.71 -14.67
C GLY A 301 -12.71 36.22 -15.85
N ALA A 302 -12.22 36.40 -17.08
CA ALA A 302 -12.89 35.88 -18.28
C ALA A 302 -12.56 34.37 -18.42
N PRO A 303 -13.46 33.57 -19.06
CA PRO A 303 -13.15 32.18 -19.36
C PRO A 303 -11.86 32.06 -20.18
N LEU A 304 -11.06 31.04 -19.92
CA LEU A 304 -9.96 30.62 -20.79
C LEU A 304 -10.60 30.03 -22.07
N ASN A 305 -10.19 30.51 -23.21
CA ASN A 305 -10.67 30.03 -24.54
C ASN A 305 -9.72 28.94 -25.05
#